data_ac15cfaac08bcce10243b59a302560c0
#
_entry.id   ac15cfaac08bcce10243b59a302560c0
#
_cell.length_a   1.000
_cell.length_b   1.000
_cell.length_c   1.000
_cell.angle_alpha   90.00
_cell.angle_beta   90.00
_cell.angle_gamma   90.00
#
_symmetry.space_group_name_H-M   'P 1'
#
loop_
_entity.id
_entity.type
_entity.pdbx_description
1 polymer ?
#
loop_
_entity_poly.entity_id
_entity_poly.type
_entity_poly.pdbx_seq_one_letter_code
_entity_poly.pdbx_strand_id
1 'polypeptide(L)'
;MSNDFAAYLAELREKLNSVASVSEEKDIAYGHQFKVVRGSEKAVLTAYDGKKGRRLVWGGAESPLRSELQAVVEGKPVSFLAQDVPVWQGMWAGSDESGKGDFFGPLVVAAVIVDDTTAEKLQKAGVKDCKLLSDKKILQLEDVIKESVVDCAVLELKPHIYNMRYEQVKAEGDNLNQLLGYGHVAALSQVLAKHGECKGALIDQFTKSNAVLKSLQAKFPTMTFRQQPKAESDLAVAAASVLARAKFLRSMDELALLAGEEELPKGGGELATECAKRIAERLGKEALRKFVKMHFANYQRI
;
A
#
# COMPACT_ATOMS: atom_id res chain seq x y z
N MET A 1 41.59 6.02 9.59
CA MET A 1 40.76 4.80 9.79
C MET A 1 41.65 3.72 10.43
N SER A 2 41.10 2.93 11.36
CA SER A 2 41.84 1.76 11.88
C SER A 2 41.93 0.67 10.80
N ASN A 3 43.00 -0.14 10.79
CA ASN A 3 43.15 -1.27 9.85
C ASN A 3 41.93 -2.23 9.90
N ASP A 4 41.31 -2.37 11.06
CA ASP A 4 40.15 -3.21 11.31
C ASP A 4 38.86 -2.62 10.67
N PHE A 5 38.69 -1.29 10.65
CA PHE A 5 37.54 -0.65 9.96
C PHE A 5 37.69 -0.71 8.44
N ALA A 6 38.93 -0.59 7.93
CA ALA A 6 39.19 -0.74 6.48
C ALA A 6 38.86 -2.15 5.97
N ALA A 7 39.23 -3.20 6.73
CA ALA A 7 38.83 -4.58 6.41
C ALA A 7 37.31 -4.78 6.43
N TYR A 8 36.62 -4.20 7.40
CA TYR A 8 35.16 -4.24 7.48
C TYR A 8 34.48 -3.52 6.29
N LEU A 9 35.02 -2.39 5.85
CA LEU A 9 34.50 -1.69 4.65
C LEU A 9 34.71 -2.51 3.38
N ALA A 10 35.84 -3.24 3.27
CA ALA A 10 36.06 -4.14 2.14
C ALA A 10 35.02 -5.27 2.09
N GLU A 11 34.73 -5.90 3.23
CA GLU A 11 33.68 -6.93 3.33
C GLU A 11 32.29 -6.36 2.95
N LEU A 12 31.94 -5.17 3.45
CA LEU A 12 30.69 -4.51 3.08
C LEU A 12 30.61 -4.23 1.57
N ARG A 13 31.70 -3.77 0.97
CA ARG A 13 31.78 -3.50 -0.48
C ARG A 13 31.55 -4.78 -1.30
N GLU A 14 32.13 -5.90 -0.92
CA GLU A 14 31.89 -7.20 -1.57
C GLU A 14 30.44 -7.61 -1.48
N LYS A 15 29.84 -7.51 -0.30
CA LYS A 15 28.41 -7.80 -0.08
C LYS A 15 27.51 -6.90 -0.91
N LEU A 16 27.78 -5.60 -0.99
CA LEU A 16 26.99 -4.67 -1.79
C LEU A 16 27.12 -4.96 -3.29
N ASN A 17 28.34 -5.21 -3.77
CA ASN A 17 28.61 -5.53 -5.18
C ASN A 17 28.05 -6.90 -5.61
N SER A 18 27.78 -7.82 -4.68
CA SER A 18 27.11 -9.09 -5.00
C SER A 18 25.63 -8.89 -5.41
N VAL A 19 25.04 -7.75 -5.09
CA VAL A 19 23.64 -7.40 -5.38
C VAL A 19 23.53 -6.38 -6.51
N ALA A 20 24.32 -5.28 -6.44
CA ALA A 20 24.29 -4.19 -7.41
C ALA A 20 25.56 -3.33 -7.34
N SER A 21 25.81 -2.51 -8.35
CA SER A 21 27.05 -1.74 -8.46
C SER A 21 27.14 -0.62 -7.42
N VAL A 22 28.23 -0.58 -6.69
CA VAL A 22 28.62 0.59 -5.88
C VAL A 22 29.09 1.69 -6.83
N SER A 23 28.28 2.73 -6.99
CA SER A 23 28.52 3.82 -7.96
C SER A 23 29.36 4.96 -7.39
N GLU A 24 29.38 5.12 -6.06
CA GLU A 24 30.09 6.20 -5.38
C GLU A 24 30.42 5.78 -3.95
N GLU A 25 31.62 6.10 -3.51
CA GLU A 25 32.08 5.93 -2.12
C GLU A 25 32.70 7.22 -1.64
N LYS A 26 32.46 7.55 -0.37
CA LYS A 26 33.11 8.72 0.25
C LYS A 26 33.28 8.57 1.75
N ASP A 27 34.38 9.11 2.24
CA ASP A 27 34.59 9.27 3.67
C ASP A 27 33.72 10.42 4.20
N ILE A 28 33.16 10.20 5.37
CA ILE A 28 32.40 11.21 6.11
C ILE A 28 32.90 11.29 7.55
N ALA A 29 32.43 12.28 8.31
CA ALA A 29 32.77 12.39 9.72
C ALA A 29 32.41 11.10 10.49
N TYR A 30 33.42 10.42 11.07
CA TYR A 30 33.28 9.19 11.83
C TYR A 30 32.72 7.98 11.05
N GLY A 31 32.85 7.94 9.71
CA GLY A 31 32.34 6.82 8.95
C GLY A 31 32.66 6.86 7.45
N HIS A 32 32.04 5.93 6.73
CA HIS A 32 32.15 5.78 5.28
C HIS A 32 30.77 5.55 4.67
N GLN A 33 30.52 6.11 3.50
CA GLN A 33 29.23 6.02 2.81
C GLN A 33 29.39 5.38 1.44
N PHE A 34 28.54 4.40 1.17
CA PHE A 34 28.38 3.72 -0.12
C PHE A 34 27.07 4.15 -0.78
N LYS A 35 27.10 4.47 -2.06
CA LYS A 35 25.94 4.67 -2.90
C LYS A 35 25.86 3.54 -3.92
N VAL A 36 24.79 2.79 -3.89
CA VAL A 36 24.56 1.62 -4.72
C VAL A 36 23.43 1.91 -5.70
N VAL A 37 23.60 1.50 -6.96
CA VAL A 37 22.62 1.73 -8.02
C VAL A 37 22.33 0.45 -8.80
N ARG A 38 21.08 0.28 -9.19
CA ARG A 38 20.59 -0.78 -10.09
C ARG A 38 19.49 -0.21 -10.98
N GLY A 39 19.83 0.09 -12.23
CA GLY A 39 18.91 0.79 -13.13
C GLY A 39 18.51 2.17 -12.58
N SER A 40 17.22 2.39 -12.34
CA SER A 40 16.71 3.64 -11.74
C SER A 40 16.72 3.65 -10.21
N GLU A 41 16.93 2.50 -9.55
CA GLU A 41 16.94 2.39 -8.10
C GLU A 41 18.27 2.87 -7.50
N LYS A 42 18.20 3.51 -6.33
CA LYS A 42 19.36 4.02 -5.58
C LYS A 42 19.18 3.70 -4.09
N ALA A 43 20.25 3.21 -3.47
CA ALA A 43 20.34 3.02 -2.02
C ALA A 43 21.61 3.63 -1.48
N VAL A 44 21.61 4.08 -0.25
CA VAL A 44 22.77 4.65 0.43
C VAL A 44 22.98 3.88 1.73
N LEU A 45 24.18 3.31 1.92
CA LEU A 45 24.60 2.71 3.17
C LEU A 45 25.70 3.57 3.79
N THR A 46 25.53 3.94 5.06
CA THR A 46 26.54 4.63 5.83
C THR A 46 27.01 3.74 6.99
N ALA A 47 28.30 3.42 6.99
CA ALA A 47 28.96 2.69 8.07
C ALA A 47 29.69 3.67 8.99
N TYR A 48 29.32 3.70 10.26
CA TYR A 48 29.98 4.50 11.29
C TYR A 48 30.88 3.61 12.17
N ASP A 49 32.05 4.14 12.54
CA ASP A 49 32.98 3.53 13.51
C ASP A 49 33.20 4.51 14.68
N GLY A 50 32.32 4.41 15.67
CA GLY A 50 32.31 5.34 16.80
C GLY A 50 32.72 4.69 18.12
N LYS A 51 32.91 5.50 19.17
CA LYS A 51 33.32 5.05 20.53
C LYS A 51 32.39 3.99 21.15
N LYS A 52 31.12 3.89 20.66
CA LYS A 52 30.12 2.92 21.12
C LYS A 52 30.02 1.68 20.21
N GLY A 53 30.97 1.50 19.29
CA GLY A 53 30.96 0.42 18.31
C GLY A 53 30.50 0.84 16.92
N ARG A 54 30.46 -0.15 16.02
CA ARG A 54 30.05 0.03 14.62
C ARG A 54 28.55 0.10 14.48
N ARG A 55 28.09 0.98 13.57
CA ARG A 55 26.67 1.14 13.27
C ARG A 55 26.47 1.33 11.78
N LEU A 56 25.48 0.64 11.22
CA LEU A 56 25.03 0.82 9.85
C LEU A 56 23.74 1.65 9.81
N VAL A 57 23.68 2.59 8.89
CA VAL A 57 22.50 3.45 8.67
C VAL A 57 22.18 3.45 7.19
N TRP A 58 20.94 3.09 6.87
CA TRP A 58 20.43 3.10 5.51
C TRP A 58 19.71 4.42 5.22
N GLY A 59 20.07 5.08 4.13
CA GLY A 59 19.47 6.31 3.61
C GLY A 59 18.79 6.09 2.26
N GLY A 60 18.04 7.11 1.83
CA GLY A 60 17.23 7.05 0.62
C GLY A 60 15.82 6.49 0.84
N ALA A 61 15.00 6.51 -0.21
CA ALA A 61 13.67 5.91 -0.19
C ALA A 61 13.75 4.39 0.00
N GLU A 62 12.74 3.79 0.60
CA GLU A 62 12.60 2.34 0.60
C GLU A 62 12.42 1.84 -0.84
N SER A 63 13.18 0.81 -1.20
CA SER A 63 13.12 0.20 -2.54
C SER A 63 13.47 -1.28 -2.46
N PRO A 64 13.09 -2.10 -3.46
CA PRO A 64 13.51 -3.49 -3.56
C PRO A 64 15.04 -3.64 -3.46
N LEU A 65 15.80 -2.80 -4.16
CA LEU A 65 17.25 -2.77 -4.07
C LEU A 65 17.74 -2.56 -2.64
N ARG A 66 17.21 -1.57 -1.91
CA ARG A 66 17.59 -1.30 -0.53
C ARG A 66 17.32 -2.49 0.40
N SER A 67 16.16 -3.12 0.26
CA SER A 67 15.76 -4.27 1.08
C SER A 67 16.69 -5.47 0.83
N GLU A 68 17.05 -5.72 -0.43
CA GLU A 68 17.98 -6.80 -0.83
C GLU A 68 19.40 -6.57 -0.27
N LEU A 69 19.90 -5.36 -0.40
CA LEU A 69 21.18 -4.96 0.17
C LEU A 69 21.20 -5.11 1.69
N GLN A 70 20.12 -4.75 2.39
CA GLN A 70 20.00 -4.94 3.84
C GLN A 70 20.09 -6.42 4.22
N ALA A 71 19.37 -7.28 3.51
CA ALA A 71 19.37 -8.72 3.78
C ALA A 71 20.79 -9.31 3.64
N VAL A 72 21.49 -8.99 2.56
CA VAL A 72 22.87 -9.49 2.30
C VAL A 72 23.86 -8.95 3.32
N VAL A 73 23.79 -7.68 3.66
CA VAL A 73 24.69 -7.03 4.64
C VAL A 73 24.48 -7.60 6.05
N GLU A 74 23.22 -7.86 6.44
CA GLU A 74 22.86 -8.40 7.75
C GLU A 74 23.01 -9.93 7.84
N GLY A 75 23.44 -10.59 6.75
CA GLY A 75 23.59 -12.06 6.70
C GLY A 75 22.26 -12.81 6.79
N LYS A 76 21.15 -12.12 6.50
CA LYS A 76 19.85 -12.74 6.40
C LYS A 76 19.73 -13.44 5.05
N PRO A 77 19.10 -14.62 4.96
CA PRO A 77 18.90 -15.25 3.66
C PRO A 77 18.10 -14.29 2.76
N VAL A 78 18.58 -14.14 1.52
CA VAL A 78 17.97 -13.27 0.48
C VAL A 78 16.53 -13.69 0.15
N SER A 79 16.07 -14.84 0.65
CA SER A 79 14.70 -15.34 0.61
C SER A 79 13.65 -14.40 1.27
N PHE A 80 14.08 -13.29 1.92
CA PHE A 80 13.14 -12.28 2.43
C PHE A 80 12.58 -11.34 1.34
N LEU A 81 13.06 -11.43 0.10
CA LEU A 81 12.55 -10.62 -1.01
C LEU A 81 11.59 -11.36 -1.93
N ALA A 82 11.62 -12.66 -1.88
CA ALA A 82 10.50 -13.50 -2.23
C ALA A 82 9.88 -13.96 -0.89
N GLN A 83 9.21 -13.08 -0.15
CA GLN A 83 8.11 -13.59 0.66
C GLN A 83 7.26 -14.36 -0.33
N ASP A 84 7.09 -15.67 -0.08
CA ASP A 84 6.31 -16.56 -0.90
C ASP A 84 4.93 -15.91 -1.16
N VAL A 85 4.87 -15.06 -2.19
CA VAL A 85 3.58 -14.76 -2.82
C VAL A 85 3.12 -16.14 -3.21
N PRO A 86 1.99 -16.63 -2.68
CA PRO A 86 1.55 -17.96 -3.02
C PRO A 86 1.45 -18.00 -4.53
N VAL A 87 2.24 -18.85 -5.17
CA VAL A 87 2.05 -19.11 -6.60
C VAL A 87 0.75 -19.87 -6.67
N TRP A 88 -0.33 -19.13 -6.83
CA TRP A 88 -1.64 -19.69 -7.06
C TRP A 88 -1.64 -20.38 -8.42
N GLN A 89 -2.23 -21.54 -8.51
CA GLN A 89 -2.54 -22.20 -9.78
C GLN A 89 -4.07 -22.22 -9.95
N GLY A 90 -4.52 -21.80 -11.11
CA GLY A 90 -5.94 -21.65 -11.40
C GLY A 90 -6.48 -20.30 -10.92
N MET A 91 -7.58 -20.29 -10.20
CA MET A 91 -8.30 -19.07 -9.83
C MET A 91 -7.99 -18.64 -8.38
N TRP A 92 -7.66 -17.35 -8.19
CA TRP A 92 -7.45 -16.75 -6.85
C TRP A 92 -7.93 -15.30 -6.78
N ALA A 93 -8.11 -14.79 -5.58
CA ALA A 93 -8.53 -13.42 -5.34
C ALA A 93 -7.43 -12.57 -4.70
N GLY A 94 -7.49 -11.26 -4.91
CA GLY A 94 -6.70 -10.26 -4.21
C GLY A 94 -7.58 -9.12 -3.70
N SER A 95 -7.16 -8.44 -2.62
CA SER A 95 -7.91 -7.31 -2.05
C SER A 95 -6.96 -6.26 -1.51
N ASP A 96 -7.30 -4.98 -1.77
CA ASP A 96 -6.57 -3.80 -1.32
C ASP A 96 -7.52 -2.61 -1.09
N GLU A 97 -7.03 -1.54 -0.44
CA GLU A 97 -7.80 -0.34 -0.13
C GLU A 97 -7.18 0.95 -0.68
N SER A 98 -8.00 2.00 -0.78
CA SER A 98 -7.56 3.38 -1.06
C SER A 98 -8.31 4.39 -0.21
N GLY A 99 -7.68 5.55 0.05
CA GLY A 99 -8.31 6.64 0.78
C GLY A 99 -8.13 6.58 2.31
N LYS A 100 -7.45 5.58 2.87
CA LYS A 100 -7.21 5.44 4.32
C LYS A 100 -6.43 6.62 4.90
N GLY A 101 -5.42 7.11 4.17
CA GLY A 101 -4.55 8.22 4.58
C GLY A 101 -5.00 9.60 4.11
N ASP A 102 -6.16 9.70 3.48
CA ASP A 102 -6.67 10.96 2.92
C ASP A 102 -7.76 11.55 3.81
N PHE A 103 -7.63 12.83 4.16
CA PHE A 103 -8.62 13.56 4.95
C PHE A 103 -9.92 13.71 4.18
N PHE A 104 -9.85 14.16 2.91
CA PHE A 104 -10.97 14.20 2.00
C PHE A 104 -11.27 12.83 1.37
N GLY A 105 -12.49 12.66 0.91
CA GLY A 105 -12.89 11.52 0.08
C GLY A 105 -13.25 10.26 0.87
N PRO A 106 -13.67 9.22 0.13
CA PRO A 106 -14.14 7.96 0.69
C PRO A 106 -13.01 7.07 1.23
N LEU A 107 -13.39 6.03 1.92
CA LEU A 107 -12.59 4.81 2.03
C LEU A 107 -13.12 3.83 0.97
N VAL A 108 -12.24 3.31 0.13
CA VAL A 108 -12.60 2.35 -0.91
C VAL A 108 -11.83 1.06 -0.66
N VAL A 109 -12.53 -0.08 -0.72
CA VAL A 109 -11.92 -1.42 -0.68
C VAL A 109 -12.34 -2.15 -1.93
N ALA A 110 -11.39 -2.76 -2.63
CA ALA A 110 -11.66 -3.58 -3.80
C ALA A 110 -11.19 -5.02 -3.61
N ALA A 111 -11.87 -5.94 -4.28
CA ALA A 111 -11.49 -7.33 -4.42
C ALA A 111 -11.57 -7.72 -5.90
N VAL A 112 -10.61 -8.50 -6.37
CA VAL A 112 -10.51 -8.96 -7.75
C VAL A 112 -10.23 -10.44 -7.77
N ILE A 113 -10.91 -11.18 -8.65
CA ILE A 113 -10.58 -12.59 -8.96
C ILE A 113 -9.89 -12.64 -10.33
N VAL A 114 -8.77 -13.33 -10.36
CA VAL A 114 -8.03 -13.65 -11.58
C VAL A 114 -7.82 -15.15 -11.71
N ASP A 115 -7.54 -15.59 -12.92
CA ASP A 115 -6.94 -16.88 -13.25
C ASP A 115 -5.57 -16.69 -13.92
N ASP A 116 -4.88 -17.77 -14.24
CA ASP A 116 -3.56 -17.74 -14.88
C ASP A 116 -3.56 -16.92 -16.18
N THR A 117 -4.62 -17.06 -17.01
CA THR A 117 -4.75 -16.36 -18.30
C THR A 117 -4.99 -14.86 -18.07
N THR A 118 -5.83 -14.51 -17.14
CA THR A 118 -6.16 -13.13 -16.77
C THR A 118 -4.95 -12.43 -16.17
N ALA A 119 -4.22 -13.10 -15.28
CA ALA A 119 -3.01 -12.57 -14.68
C ALA A 119 -1.97 -12.19 -15.73
N GLU A 120 -1.74 -13.05 -16.75
CA GLU A 120 -0.85 -12.71 -17.86
C GLU A 120 -1.31 -11.48 -18.66
N LYS A 121 -2.62 -11.35 -18.90
CA LYS A 121 -3.18 -10.17 -19.62
C LYS A 121 -2.95 -8.89 -18.80
N LEU A 122 -3.22 -8.92 -17.51
CA LEU A 122 -3.02 -7.78 -16.61
C LEU A 122 -1.55 -7.38 -16.54
N GLN A 123 -0.63 -8.35 -16.47
CA GLN A 123 0.80 -8.10 -16.47
C GLN A 123 1.26 -7.41 -17.78
N LYS A 124 0.79 -7.91 -18.94
CA LYS A 124 1.08 -7.31 -20.25
C LYS A 124 0.50 -5.90 -20.37
N ALA A 125 -0.65 -5.60 -19.76
CA ALA A 125 -1.25 -4.28 -19.73
C ALA A 125 -0.49 -3.30 -18.79
N GLY A 126 0.44 -3.80 -17.98
CA GLY A 126 1.25 -3.02 -17.07
C GLY A 126 0.57 -2.74 -15.73
N VAL A 127 -0.36 -3.63 -15.31
CA VAL A 127 -0.95 -3.60 -13.96
C VAL A 127 0.13 -3.91 -12.94
N LYS A 128 0.25 -3.05 -11.95
CA LYS A 128 1.18 -3.13 -10.82
C LYS A 128 0.66 -2.26 -9.68
N ASP A 129 1.34 -2.25 -8.54
CA ASP A 129 1.01 -1.38 -7.41
C ASP A 129 0.64 0.04 -7.88
N CYS A 130 -0.54 0.51 -7.47
CA CYS A 130 -1.07 1.82 -7.88
C CYS A 130 -0.15 2.99 -7.47
N LYS A 131 0.66 2.84 -6.41
CA LYS A 131 1.64 3.84 -5.96
C LYS A 131 2.76 4.09 -6.98
N LEU A 132 2.97 3.14 -7.90
CA LEU A 132 3.95 3.22 -8.99
C LEU A 132 3.36 3.75 -10.30
N LEU A 133 2.10 4.14 -10.30
CA LEU A 133 1.34 4.59 -11.47
C LEU A 133 0.89 6.05 -11.29
N SER A 134 0.79 6.79 -12.40
CA SER A 134 0.13 8.09 -12.39
C SER A 134 -1.39 7.92 -12.30
N ASP A 135 -2.10 8.91 -11.75
CA ASP A 135 -3.56 8.88 -11.66
C ASP A 135 -4.22 8.68 -13.05
N LYS A 136 -3.66 9.32 -14.10
CA LYS A 136 -4.10 9.12 -15.49
C LYS A 136 -3.98 7.65 -15.94
N LYS A 137 -2.85 6.98 -15.61
CA LYS A 137 -2.64 5.58 -15.97
C LYS A 137 -3.56 4.65 -15.18
N ILE A 138 -3.84 4.96 -13.91
CA ILE A 138 -4.79 4.24 -13.05
C ILE A 138 -6.18 4.25 -13.67
N LEU A 139 -6.68 5.42 -14.08
CA LEU A 139 -7.99 5.55 -14.72
C LEU A 139 -8.08 4.81 -16.07
N GLN A 140 -6.99 4.76 -16.83
CA GLN A 140 -6.93 3.97 -18.08
C GLN A 140 -6.93 2.46 -17.83
N LEU A 141 -6.29 2.01 -16.74
CA LEU A 141 -6.22 0.59 -16.40
C LEU A 141 -7.54 0.08 -15.78
N GLU A 142 -8.37 0.95 -15.21
CA GLU A 142 -9.64 0.57 -14.60
C GLU A 142 -10.52 -0.24 -15.55
N ASP A 143 -10.72 0.26 -16.78
CA ASP A 143 -11.56 -0.41 -17.78
C ASP A 143 -10.91 -1.72 -18.24
N VAL A 144 -9.60 -1.71 -18.50
CA VAL A 144 -8.85 -2.91 -18.88
C VAL A 144 -8.98 -4.01 -17.81
N ILE A 145 -8.89 -3.65 -16.54
CA ILE A 145 -9.03 -4.61 -15.43
C ILE A 145 -10.46 -5.16 -15.41
N LYS A 146 -11.48 -4.29 -15.41
CA LYS A 146 -12.89 -4.70 -15.36
C LYS A 146 -13.30 -5.62 -16.52
N GLU A 147 -12.75 -5.41 -17.72
CA GLU A 147 -13.02 -6.23 -18.89
C GLU A 147 -12.23 -7.55 -18.91
N SER A 148 -11.11 -7.62 -18.19
CA SER A 148 -10.21 -8.77 -18.22
C SER A 148 -10.43 -9.76 -17.10
N VAL A 149 -10.76 -9.30 -15.88
CA VAL A 149 -10.82 -10.13 -14.68
C VAL A 149 -12.04 -11.05 -14.64
N VAL A 150 -11.94 -12.15 -13.90
CA VAL A 150 -13.04 -13.11 -13.74
C VAL A 150 -14.22 -12.46 -13.02
N ASP A 151 -13.97 -11.77 -11.91
CA ASP A 151 -14.97 -10.98 -11.17
C ASP A 151 -14.25 -9.89 -10.34
N CYS A 152 -14.96 -8.83 -10.00
CA CYS A 152 -14.46 -7.81 -9.10
C CYS A 152 -15.60 -7.18 -8.30
N ALA A 153 -15.23 -6.67 -7.11
CA ALA A 153 -16.10 -5.86 -6.27
C ALA A 153 -15.36 -4.61 -5.83
N VAL A 154 -16.03 -3.46 -5.86
CA VAL A 154 -15.49 -2.19 -5.38
C VAL A 154 -16.50 -1.58 -4.41
N LEU A 155 -16.13 -1.53 -3.14
CA LEU A 155 -16.96 -1.01 -2.06
C LEU A 155 -16.49 0.40 -1.69
N GLU A 156 -17.39 1.35 -1.74
CA GLU A 156 -17.15 2.75 -1.40
C GLU A 156 -17.87 3.12 -0.10
N LEU A 157 -17.13 3.53 0.90
CA LEU A 157 -17.66 4.21 2.07
C LEU A 157 -17.50 5.72 1.87
N LYS A 158 -18.50 6.39 1.31
CA LYS A 158 -18.53 7.86 1.20
C LYS A 158 -18.31 8.51 2.57
N PRO A 159 -17.74 9.74 2.66
CA PRO A 159 -17.30 10.30 3.94
C PRO A 159 -18.35 10.28 5.04
N HIS A 160 -19.62 10.59 4.75
CA HIS A 160 -20.68 10.57 5.75
C HIS A 160 -20.99 9.15 6.27
N ILE A 161 -20.95 8.13 5.40
CA ILE A 161 -21.12 6.72 5.78
C ILE A 161 -19.89 6.24 6.56
N TYR A 162 -18.68 6.61 6.09
CA TYR A 162 -17.44 6.32 6.78
C TYR A 162 -17.45 6.86 8.22
N ASN A 163 -17.82 8.13 8.40
CA ASN A 163 -17.86 8.76 9.72
C ASN A 163 -18.84 8.04 10.66
N MET A 164 -20.03 7.73 10.18
CA MET A 164 -21.04 6.97 10.95
C MET A 164 -20.51 5.58 11.36
N ARG A 165 -19.91 4.85 10.42
CA ARG A 165 -19.38 3.50 10.69
C ARG A 165 -18.16 3.53 11.61
N TYR A 166 -17.30 4.52 11.44
CA TYR A 166 -16.13 4.70 12.31
C TYR A 166 -16.54 5.04 13.76
N GLU A 167 -17.56 5.88 13.95
CA GLU A 167 -18.11 6.18 15.27
C GLU A 167 -18.70 4.92 15.95
N GLN A 168 -19.40 4.05 15.19
CA GLN A 168 -19.89 2.78 15.72
C GLN A 168 -18.75 1.87 16.19
N VAL A 169 -17.74 1.68 15.33
CA VAL A 169 -16.55 0.87 15.65
C VAL A 169 -15.82 1.42 16.88
N LYS A 170 -15.71 2.74 16.99
CA LYS A 170 -15.12 3.41 18.17
C LYS A 170 -15.93 3.19 19.43
N ALA A 171 -17.26 3.21 19.35
CA ALA A 171 -18.15 2.96 20.51
C ALA A 171 -18.05 1.51 21.00
N GLU A 172 -17.69 0.56 20.12
CA GLU A 172 -17.42 -0.84 20.44
C GLU A 172 -16.01 -1.08 21.01
N GLY A 173 -15.18 -0.02 21.13
CA GLY A 173 -13.81 -0.10 21.65
C GLY A 173 -12.77 -0.48 20.58
N ASP A 174 -13.16 -0.54 19.33
CA ASP A 174 -12.35 -0.91 18.17
C ASP A 174 -11.74 0.33 17.47
N ASN A 175 -11.08 0.12 16.33
CA ASN A 175 -10.35 1.15 15.60
C ASN A 175 -10.51 1.03 14.08
N LEU A 176 -9.82 1.90 13.33
CA LEU A 176 -9.86 1.93 11.88
C LEU A 176 -9.52 0.58 11.23
N ASN A 177 -8.61 -0.21 11.79
CA ASN A 177 -8.27 -1.52 11.21
C ASN A 177 -9.45 -2.50 11.25
N GLN A 178 -10.34 -2.37 12.25
CA GLN A 178 -11.57 -3.17 12.29
C GLN A 178 -12.53 -2.77 11.15
N LEU A 179 -12.71 -1.47 10.93
CA LEU A 179 -13.54 -0.97 9.80
C LEU A 179 -12.99 -1.43 8.45
N LEU A 180 -11.67 -1.34 8.27
CA LEU A 180 -10.99 -1.89 7.08
C LEU A 180 -11.24 -3.40 6.94
N GLY A 181 -11.09 -4.13 8.04
CA GLY A 181 -11.35 -5.58 8.06
C GLY A 181 -12.74 -5.94 7.58
N TYR A 182 -13.76 -5.21 8.01
CA TYR A 182 -15.12 -5.37 7.51
C TYR A 182 -15.22 -5.10 6.01
N GLY A 183 -14.54 -4.08 5.51
CA GLY A 183 -14.47 -3.77 4.09
C GLY A 183 -13.86 -4.90 3.25
N HIS A 184 -12.70 -5.43 3.67
CA HIS A 184 -12.04 -6.54 2.98
C HIS A 184 -12.88 -7.82 3.01
N VAL A 185 -13.45 -8.17 4.18
CA VAL A 185 -14.34 -9.34 4.29
C VAL A 185 -15.57 -9.18 3.39
N ALA A 186 -16.17 -7.99 3.32
CA ALA A 186 -17.33 -7.75 2.50
C ALA A 186 -17.01 -7.83 1.00
N ALA A 187 -15.94 -7.15 0.54
CA ALA A 187 -15.52 -7.15 -0.86
C ALA A 187 -15.15 -8.56 -1.35
N LEU A 188 -14.32 -9.28 -0.59
CA LEU A 188 -13.95 -10.66 -0.91
C LEU A 188 -15.16 -11.59 -0.87
N SER A 189 -16.04 -11.47 0.14
CA SER A 189 -17.25 -12.31 0.21
C SER A 189 -18.15 -12.12 -1.00
N GLN A 190 -18.24 -10.90 -1.54
CA GLN A 190 -19.08 -10.59 -2.70
C GLN A 190 -18.64 -11.32 -3.97
N VAL A 191 -17.32 -11.44 -4.20
CA VAL A 191 -16.76 -12.15 -5.36
C VAL A 191 -16.65 -13.64 -5.12
N LEU A 192 -16.14 -14.08 -3.95
CA LEU A 192 -15.92 -15.50 -3.66
C LEU A 192 -17.21 -16.33 -3.56
N ALA A 193 -18.32 -15.73 -3.15
CA ALA A 193 -19.61 -16.43 -3.05
C ALA A 193 -20.12 -16.97 -4.40
N LYS A 194 -19.65 -16.41 -5.52
CA LYS A 194 -20.03 -16.81 -6.87
C LYS A 194 -19.05 -17.80 -7.52
N HIS A 195 -17.87 -17.97 -6.92
CA HIS A 195 -16.72 -18.69 -7.51
C HIS A 195 -16.15 -19.71 -6.52
N GLY A 196 -16.90 -20.79 -6.30
CA GLY A 196 -16.54 -21.87 -5.37
C GLY A 196 -15.25 -22.62 -5.74
N GLU A 197 -14.81 -22.54 -6.99
CA GLU A 197 -13.57 -23.09 -7.53
C GLU A 197 -12.33 -22.26 -7.19
N CYS A 198 -12.50 -21.01 -6.68
CA CYS A 198 -11.42 -20.13 -6.27
C CYS A 198 -10.59 -20.78 -5.15
N LYS A 199 -9.28 -20.78 -5.29
CA LYS A 199 -8.36 -21.43 -4.32
C LYS A 199 -8.24 -20.67 -3.01
N GLY A 200 -8.46 -19.36 -3.03
CA GLY A 200 -8.38 -18.50 -1.87
C GLY A 200 -8.11 -17.06 -2.20
N ALA A 201 -7.66 -16.29 -1.22
CA ALA A 201 -7.36 -14.87 -1.42
C ALA A 201 -6.09 -14.41 -0.68
N LEU A 202 -5.42 -13.43 -1.30
CA LEU A 202 -4.35 -12.66 -0.72
C LEU A 202 -4.82 -11.25 -0.40
N ILE A 203 -4.49 -10.74 0.79
CA ILE A 203 -4.87 -9.41 1.28
C ILE A 203 -3.60 -8.63 1.57
N ASP A 204 -3.51 -7.36 1.13
CA ASP A 204 -2.43 -6.49 1.60
C ASP A 204 -2.55 -6.24 3.10
N GLN A 205 -1.42 -6.37 3.82
CA GLN A 205 -1.44 -6.37 5.28
C GLN A 205 -1.57 -4.96 5.84
N PHE A 206 -2.74 -4.61 6.32
CA PHE A 206 -3.01 -3.37 7.04
C PHE A 206 -3.01 -3.52 8.57
N THR A 207 -3.00 -4.75 9.08
CA THR A 207 -2.98 -5.07 10.52
C THR A 207 -2.22 -6.38 10.79
N LYS A 208 -1.70 -6.55 12.00
CA LYS A 208 -1.13 -7.83 12.48
C LYS A 208 -2.20 -8.81 12.99
N SER A 209 -3.45 -8.37 13.11
CA SER A 209 -4.55 -9.21 13.57
C SER A 209 -4.99 -10.19 12.48
N ASN A 210 -5.29 -11.42 12.86
CA ASN A 210 -5.83 -12.46 11.97
C ASN A 210 -7.37 -12.47 11.92
N ALA A 211 -8.05 -11.42 12.43
CA ALA A 211 -9.51 -11.38 12.51
C ALA A 211 -10.18 -11.52 11.13
N VAL A 212 -9.63 -10.83 10.11
CA VAL A 212 -10.12 -10.90 8.72
C VAL A 212 -9.98 -12.34 8.18
N LEU A 213 -8.82 -12.95 8.35
CA LEU A 213 -8.57 -14.32 7.88
C LEU A 213 -9.51 -15.33 8.56
N LYS A 214 -9.71 -15.20 9.88
CA LYS A 214 -10.66 -16.06 10.62
C LYS A 214 -12.10 -15.88 10.12
N SER A 215 -12.51 -14.65 9.87
CA SER A 215 -13.85 -14.33 9.37
C SER A 215 -14.09 -14.92 7.97
N LEU A 216 -13.10 -14.81 7.06
CA LEU A 216 -13.16 -15.40 5.73
C LEU A 216 -13.11 -16.92 5.78
N GLN A 217 -12.24 -17.51 6.62
CA GLN A 217 -12.14 -18.97 6.78
C GLN A 217 -13.44 -19.59 7.30
N ALA A 218 -14.14 -18.89 8.20
CA ALA A 218 -15.45 -19.36 8.69
C ALA A 218 -16.53 -19.33 7.59
N LYS A 219 -16.46 -18.38 6.65
CA LYS A 219 -17.41 -18.28 5.53
C LYS A 219 -17.07 -19.22 4.37
N PHE A 220 -15.80 -19.45 4.11
CA PHE A 220 -15.29 -20.22 2.99
C PHE A 220 -14.25 -21.26 3.48
N PRO A 221 -14.70 -22.34 4.14
CA PRO A 221 -13.81 -23.25 4.85
C PRO A 221 -12.85 -24.04 3.95
N THR A 222 -13.17 -24.19 2.66
CA THR A 222 -12.35 -24.91 1.67
C THR A 222 -11.28 -24.07 1.00
N MET A 223 -11.33 -22.73 1.18
CA MET A 223 -10.41 -21.77 0.57
C MET A 223 -9.25 -21.44 1.51
N THR A 224 -8.13 -21.00 0.97
CA THR A 224 -6.96 -20.55 1.74
C THR A 224 -6.88 -19.03 1.76
N PHE A 225 -6.74 -18.43 2.94
CA PHE A 225 -6.63 -16.98 3.10
C PHE A 225 -5.27 -16.62 3.67
N ARG A 226 -4.62 -15.63 3.08
CA ARG A 226 -3.33 -15.09 3.52
C ARG A 226 -3.35 -13.58 3.57
N GLN A 227 -2.57 -13.03 4.48
CA GLN A 227 -2.34 -11.60 4.62
C GLN A 227 -0.84 -11.38 4.75
N GLN A 228 -0.26 -10.53 3.91
CA GLN A 228 1.17 -10.26 3.95
C GLN A 228 1.47 -8.81 3.57
N PRO A 229 2.55 -8.21 4.11
CA PRO A 229 3.02 -6.91 3.68
C PRO A 229 3.47 -6.94 2.21
N LYS A 230 3.22 -5.84 1.49
CA LYS A 230 3.61 -5.69 0.07
C LYS A 230 3.00 -6.77 -0.83
N ALA A 231 1.76 -7.15 -0.53
CA ALA A 231 1.02 -8.13 -1.32
C ALA A 231 0.71 -7.64 -2.74
N GLU A 232 0.89 -6.36 -3.03
CA GLU A 232 0.74 -5.74 -4.35
C GLU A 232 1.71 -6.28 -5.43
N SER A 233 2.65 -7.14 -5.08
CA SER A 233 3.43 -7.95 -6.04
C SER A 233 2.59 -9.06 -6.68
N ASP A 234 1.49 -9.48 -6.06
CA ASP A 234 0.46 -10.35 -6.63
C ASP A 234 -0.45 -9.55 -7.56
N LEU A 235 -0.77 -10.12 -8.73
CA LEU A 235 -1.55 -9.42 -9.76
C LEU A 235 -3.02 -9.18 -9.38
N ALA A 236 -3.63 -10.06 -8.59
CA ALA A 236 -4.98 -9.84 -8.12
C ALA A 236 -5.03 -8.69 -7.10
N VAL A 237 -4.05 -8.62 -6.18
CA VAL A 237 -3.91 -7.50 -5.23
C VAL A 237 -3.56 -6.20 -5.96
N ALA A 238 -2.62 -6.24 -6.91
CA ALA A 238 -2.28 -5.07 -7.73
C ALA A 238 -3.49 -4.54 -8.51
N ALA A 239 -4.28 -5.42 -9.12
CA ALA A 239 -5.51 -5.03 -9.80
C ALA A 239 -6.55 -4.43 -8.83
N ALA A 240 -6.70 -5.01 -7.64
CA ALA A 240 -7.57 -4.46 -6.59
C ALA A 240 -7.09 -3.06 -6.16
N SER A 241 -5.77 -2.84 -5.98
CA SER A 241 -5.22 -1.52 -5.63
C SER A 241 -5.55 -0.47 -6.69
N VAL A 242 -5.41 -0.83 -7.98
CA VAL A 242 -5.77 0.07 -9.11
C VAL A 242 -7.26 0.40 -9.10
N LEU A 243 -8.15 -0.61 -8.94
CA LEU A 243 -9.59 -0.38 -8.90
C LEU A 243 -10.03 0.47 -7.70
N ALA A 244 -9.45 0.20 -6.52
CA ALA A 244 -9.73 1.01 -5.32
C ALA A 244 -9.28 2.46 -5.52
N ARG A 245 -8.09 2.67 -6.09
CA ARG A 245 -7.56 4.01 -6.37
C ARG A 245 -8.34 4.73 -7.45
N ALA A 246 -8.72 4.06 -8.55
CA ALA A 246 -9.54 4.65 -9.62
C ALA A 246 -10.88 5.14 -9.07
N LYS A 247 -11.58 4.32 -8.27
CA LYS A 247 -12.85 4.72 -7.64
C LYS A 247 -12.65 5.88 -6.68
N PHE A 248 -11.56 5.87 -5.87
CA PHE A 248 -11.22 6.98 -5.00
C PHE A 248 -11.04 8.29 -5.77
N LEU A 249 -10.30 8.28 -6.88
CA LEU A 249 -10.05 9.47 -7.72
C LEU A 249 -11.36 10.03 -8.29
N ARG A 250 -12.19 9.19 -8.89
CA ARG A 250 -13.51 9.62 -9.41
C ARG A 250 -14.38 10.24 -8.32
N SER A 251 -14.36 9.66 -7.13
CA SER A 251 -15.12 10.19 -5.99
C SER A 251 -14.56 11.50 -5.47
N MET A 252 -13.24 11.71 -5.55
CA MET A 252 -12.63 13.01 -5.22
C MET A 252 -13.07 14.09 -6.19
N ASP A 253 -13.15 13.80 -7.50
CA ASP A 253 -13.63 14.74 -8.52
C ASP A 253 -15.12 15.09 -8.28
N GLU A 254 -15.98 14.09 -8.02
CA GLU A 254 -17.38 14.30 -7.66
C GLU A 254 -17.54 15.19 -6.42
N LEU A 255 -16.74 14.94 -5.37
CA LEU A 255 -16.78 15.72 -4.13
C LEU A 255 -16.23 17.12 -4.32
N ALA A 256 -15.20 17.34 -5.16
CA ALA A 256 -14.69 18.66 -5.50
C ALA A 256 -15.78 19.52 -6.16
N LEU A 257 -16.46 18.94 -7.15
CA LEU A 257 -17.61 19.62 -7.80
C LEU A 257 -18.71 20.01 -6.79
N LEU A 258 -19.08 19.08 -5.90
CA LEU A 258 -20.09 19.32 -4.87
C LEU A 258 -19.65 20.37 -3.83
N ALA A 259 -18.35 20.41 -3.53
CA ALA A 259 -17.76 21.38 -2.64
C ALA A 259 -17.56 22.76 -3.30
N GLY A 260 -17.68 22.87 -4.63
CA GLY A 260 -17.37 24.09 -5.39
C GLY A 260 -15.88 24.42 -5.38
N GLU A 261 -15.03 23.40 -5.32
CA GLU A 261 -13.58 23.50 -5.45
C GLU A 261 -13.15 22.91 -6.80
N GLU A 262 -12.03 23.40 -7.33
CA GLU A 262 -11.46 22.85 -8.58
C GLU A 262 -10.89 21.44 -8.34
N GLU A 263 -10.21 21.25 -7.20
CA GLU A 263 -9.63 19.98 -6.77
C GLU A 263 -9.64 19.89 -5.23
N LEU A 264 -9.86 18.68 -4.69
CA LEU A 264 -9.69 18.43 -3.27
C LEU A 264 -8.28 17.86 -2.99
N PRO A 265 -7.53 18.44 -2.05
CA PRO A 265 -6.18 17.99 -1.71
C PRO A 265 -6.18 16.55 -1.17
N LYS A 266 -5.24 15.73 -1.64
CA LYS A 266 -4.97 14.38 -1.14
C LYS A 266 -4.12 14.44 0.14
N GLY A 267 -4.21 13.39 0.95
CA GLY A 267 -3.52 13.31 2.23
C GLY A 267 -4.19 14.13 3.33
N GLY A 268 -3.47 14.36 4.43
CA GLY A 268 -3.92 15.11 5.61
C GLY A 268 -3.02 16.29 5.94
N GLY A 269 -2.36 16.87 4.94
CA GLY A 269 -1.45 18.03 5.08
C GLY A 269 -2.17 19.37 5.28
N GLU A 270 -1.41 20.46 5.35
CA GLU A 270 -1.93 21.80 5.59
C GLU A 270 -2.87 22.26 4.48
N LEU A 271 -2.56 21.96 3.21
CA LEU A 271 -3.44 22.29 2.08
C LEU A 271 -4.84 21.71 2.24
N ALA A 272 -4.94 20.49 2.79
CA ALA A 272 -6.24 19.87 3.06
C ALA A 272 -6.99 20.60 4.19
N THR A 273 -6.29 21.08 5.22
CA THR A 273 -6.90 21.89 6.30
C THR A 273 -7.43 23.21 5.76
N GLU A 274 -6.64 23.92 4.98
CA GLU A 274 -7.03 25.23 4.40
C GLU A 274 -8.20 25.10 3.41
N CYS A 275 -8.20 24.07 2.58
CA CYS A 275 -9.33 23.77 1.70
C CYS A 275 -10.61 23.51 2.51
N ALA A 276 -10.53 22.72 3.58
CA ALA A 276 -11.69 22.44 4.42
C ALA A 276 -12.20 23.67 5.18
N LYS A 277 -11.32 24.60 5.60
CA LYS A 277 -11.73 25.89 6.17
C LYS A 277 -12.56 26.71 5.16
N ARG A 278 -12.08 26.85 3.92
CA ARG A 278 -12.84 27.55 2.87
C ARG A 278 -14.21 26.92 2.62
N ILE A 279 -14.27 25.59 2.59
CA ILE A 279 -15.55 24.88 2.44
C ILE A 279 -16.46 25.12 3.64
N ALA A 280 -15.90 25.08 4.87
CA ALA A 280 -16.65 25.34 6.10
C ALA A 280 -17.20 26.79 6.19
N GLU A 281 -16.41 27.76 5.76
CA GLU A 281 -16.85 29.18 5.68
C GLU A 281 -18.02 29.37 4.71
N ARG A 282 -18.02 28.62 3.61
CA ARG A 282 -19.04 28.72 2.55
C ARG A 282 -20.28 27.89 2.83
N LEU A 283 -20.13 26.66 3.33
CA LEU A 283 -21.22 25.68 3.47
C LEU A 283 -21.58 25.37 4.93
N GLY A 284 -20.83 25.90 5.89
CA GLY A 284 -20.94 25.56 7.30
C GLY A 284 -20.10 24.34 7.70
N LYS A 285 -19.56 24.33 8.94
CA LYS A 285 -18.71 23.25 9.46
C LYS A 285 -19.40 21.87 9.41
N GLU A 286 -20.70 21.81 9.71
CA GLU A 286 -21.46 20.55 9.67
C GLU A 286 -21.52 19.92 8.26
N ALA A 287 -21.45 20.73 7.21
CA ALA A 287 -21.43 20.22 5.84
C ALA A 287 -20.17 19.42 5.54
N LEU A 288 -19.06 19.67 6.25
CA LEU A 288 -17.79 18.97 6.05
C LEU A 288 -17.91 17.46 6.21
N ARG A 289 -18.85 16.97 7.03
CA ARG A 289 -19.06 15.52 7.19
C ARG A 289 -19.36 14.77 5.89
N LYS A 290 -19.79 15.49 4.84
CA LYS A 290 -20.03 14.91 3.50
C LYS A 290 -18.76 14.79 2.66
N PHE A 291 -17.68 15.46 3.06
CA PHE A 291 -16.47 15.62 2.28
C PHE A 291 -15.24 14.99 2.96
N VAL A 292 -15.19 14.98 4.31
CA VAL A 292 -13.99 14.62 5.07
C VAL A 292 -14.22 13.49 6.06
N LYS A 293 -13.15 12.81 6.44
CA LYS A 293 -13.09 11.86 7.55
C LYS A 293 -12.80 12.60 8.86
N MET A 294 -13.84 12.75 9.70
CA MET A 294 -13.84 13.63 10.89
C MET A 294 -12.86 13.22 11.99
N HIS A 295 -12.34 11.98 11.97
CA HIS A 295 -11.34 11.52 12.93
C HIS A 295 -9.92 12.06 12.70
N PHE A 296 -9.67 12.67 11.53
CA PHE A 296 -8.38 13.32 11.26
C PHE A 296 -8.19 14.56 12.14
N ALA A 297 -6.94 14.79 12.58
CA ALA A 297 -6.59 15.98 13.37
C ALA A 297 -6.92 17.31 12.66
N ASN A 298 -6.95 17.29 11.32
CA ASN A 298 -7.37 18.41 10.50
C ASN A 298 -8.75 18.95 10.89
N TYR A 299 -9.72 18.07 11.17
CA TYR A 299 -11.09 18.46 11.52
C TYR A 299 -11.17 19.26 12.83
N GLN A 300 -10.27 19.01 13.79
CA GLN A 300 -10.21 19.73 15.06
C GLN A 300 -9.63 21.14 14.92
N ARG A 301 -8.96 21.43 13.80
CA ARG A 301 -8.28 22.70 13.49
C ARG A 301 -9.14 23.64 12.66
N ILE A 302 -10.35 23.25 12.33
CA ILE A 302 -11.41 23.97 11.62
C ILE A 302 -12.50 24.32 12.64
#